data_1f1bbb3b5bbf9e2b1403ff8b6ecc6f87
#
_entry.id   1f1bbb3b5bbf9e2b1403ff8b6ecc6f87
#
_cell.length_a   1.000
_cell.length_b   1.000
_cell.length_c   1.000
_cell.angle_alpha   90.00
_cell.angle_beta   90.00
_cell.angle_gamma   90.00
#
_symmetry.space_group_name_H-M   'P 1'
#
loop_
_entity.id
_entity.type
_entity.pdbx_description
1 polymer ?
#
loop_
_entity_poly.entity_id
_entity_poly.type
_entity_poly.pdbx_seq_one_letter_code
_entity_poly.pdbx_strand_id
1 'polypeptide(L)'
;MKNKIHTIEVENNETQSVEKILEKIRENKIIYVKNKFYEDEDVLDSITENGPAIILNSSGSSGKPRQCFHHLNNLKLSATTSGQWLIEQGFELQNCLILNTLPLNHISGLMPIFRSQTWGCDCINISPNLIKKTRELLLFTIKFKKNKKHLITSLVPTQLQRLLAQKDGISWLKIFDLIWVGGASISDETAEQCIKEKIKLAPCYGSTETAAMVTSLKPKEFLMGFKNVGEILPDTKIRINTQGLIEINSARIGIEIKDSSKTENFKNKNGWWQTGDLGEINQINNSLYLDFLGRSDNAFNSGGEIVFPKVIESRLNDFIMKENIPINKFNISKVSDKLWGNKIKIIVEYKEHTNHKNIENSLNLLKEFSQSWPKHEKPEKWIVKKNTTPEKINYKFKK
;
A
#
# COMPACT_ATOMS: atom_id res chain seq x y z
N MET A 1 27.99 -18.25 16.85
CA MET A 1 26.84 -19.10 17.28
C MET A 1 25.63 -18.71 16.50
N LYS A 2 24.73 -19.66 16.18
CA LYS A 2 23.45 -19.36 15.59
C LYS A 2 22.38 -19.18 16.66
N ASN A 3 21.54 -18.18 16.52
CA ASN A 3 20.42 -17.91 17.42
C ASN A 3 19.15 -18.58 16.88
N LYS A 4 18.38 -19.22 17.77
CA LYS A 4 17.14 -19.90 17.42
C LYS A 4 16.07 -18.89 17.00
N ILE A 5 15.34 -19.20 15.93
CA ILE A 5 14.17 -18.48 15.48
C ILE A 5 12.93 -19.14 16.08
N HIS A 6 12.03 -18.33 16.64
CA HIS A 6 10.76 -18.75 17.20
C HIS A 6 9.62 -18.41 16.25
N THR A 7 9.09 -19.40 15.56
CA THR A 7 7.96 -19.17 14.64
C THR A 7 6.66 -18.99 15.41
N ILE A 8 5.95 -17.92 15.10
CA ILE A 8 4.60 -17.64 15.59
C ILE A 8 3.64 -17.62 14.40
N GLU A 9 2.74 -18.58 14.38
CA GLU A 9 1.67 -18.64 13.41
C GLU A 9 0.52 -17.75 13.85
N VAL A 10 0.07 -16.88 12.94
CA VAL A 10 -1.02 -15.96 13.19
C VAL A 10 -2.21 -16.26 12.29
N GLU A 11 -3.39 -16.19 12.88
CA GLU A 11 -4.67 -16.31 12.21
C GLU A 11 -5.60 -15.21 12.77
N ASN A 12 -6.28 -14.50 11.88
CA ASN A 12 -7.37 -13.57 12.23
C ASN A 12 -7.08 -12.52 13.33
N ASN A 13 -5.82 -12.16 13.57
CA ASN A 13 -5.40 -11.17 14.60
C ASN A 13 -5.85 -11.50 16.03
N GLU A 14 -5.75 -12.74 16.42
CA GLU A 14 -6.10 -13.18 17.75
C GLU A 14 -5.23 -12.52 18.83
N THR A 15 -5.85 -12.12 19.95
CA THR A 15 -5.16 -11.52 21.09
C THR A 15 -4.03 -12.42 21.60
N GLN A 16 -4.23 -13.72 21.61
CA GLN A 16 -3.23 -14.71 22.02
C GLN A 16 -1.95 -14.66 21.16
N SER A 17 -2.09 -14.39 19.84
CA SER A 17 -0.92 -14.23 18.95
C SER A 17 -0.11 -12.98 19.30
N VAL A 18 -0.79 -11.88 19.62
CA VAL A 18 -0.14 -10.65 20.07
C VAL A 18 0.61 -10.86 21.39
N GLU A 19 -0.03 -11.50 22.36
CA GLU A 19 0.59 -11.80 23.66
C GLU A 19 1.85 -12.66 23.50
N LYS A 20 1.81 -13.69 22.66
CA LYS A 20 2.98 -14.53 22.35
C LYS A 20 4.12 -13.74 21.70
N ILE A 21 3.80 -12.85 20.74
CA ILE A 21 4.79 -11.98 20.11
C ILE A 21 5.48 -11.11 21.18
N LEU A 22 4.71 -10.46 22.03
CA LEU A 22 5.23 -9.57 23.07
C LEU A 22 6.02 -10.32 24.15
N GLU A 23 5.60 -11.52 24.52
CA GLU A 23 6.33 -12.39 25.45
C GLU A 23 7.71 -12.74 24.90
N LYS A 24 7.78 -13.24 23.67
CA LYS A 24 9.05 -13.62 23.05
C LYS A 24 9.99 -12.43 22.82
N ILE A 25 9.46 -11.25 22.55
CA ILE A 25 10.25 -10.01 22.50
C ILE A 25 10.87 -9.70 23.87
N ARG A 26 10.10 -9.82 24.96
CA ARG A 26 10.62 -9.61 26.34
C ARG A 26 11.70 -10.64 26.72
N GLU A 27 11.63 -11.83 26.17
CA GLU A 27 12.64 -12.87 26.31
C GLU A 27 13.88 -12.67 25.41
N ASN A 28 13.99 -11.53 24.70
CA ASN A 28 15.06 -11.24 23.74
C ASN A 28 15.17 -12.24 22.59
N LYS A 29 14.07 -12.83 22.15
CA LYS A 29 14.06 -13.83 21.07
C LYS A 29 13.97 -13.19 19.69
N ILE A 30 14.38 -13.98 18.69
CA ILE A 30 14.12 -13.70 17.27
C ILE A 30 12.83 -14.42 16.91
N ILE A 31 11.89 -13.69 16.32
CA ILE A 31 10.54 -14.18 16.05
C ILE A 31 10.29 -14.11 14.55
N TYR A 32 9.83 -15.20 13.97
CA TYR A 32 9.26 -15.21 12.62
C TYR A 32 7.74 -15.24 12.72
N VAL A 33 7.09 -14.19 12.22
CA VAL A 33 5.62 -14.08 12.22
C VAL A 33 5.10 -14.46 10.84
N LYS A 34 4.43 -15.61 10.74
CA LYS A 34 3.88 -16.12 9.49
C LYS A 34 2.37 -16.33 9.57
N ASN A 35 1.72 -16.36 8.41
CA ASN A 35 0.32 -16.77 8.32
C ASN A 35 0.21 -18.28 8.45
N LYS A 36 -0.73 -18.76 9.25
CA LYS A 36 -0.96 -20.19 9.49
C LYS A 36 -1.32 -20.98 8.23
N PHE A 37 -1.95 -20.34 7.25
CA PHE A 37 -2.46 -20.99 6.04
C PHE A 37 -1.50 -20.99 4.84
N TYR A 38 -0.34 -20.32 4.97
CA TYR A 38 0.67 -20.34 3.91
C TYR A 38 1.80 -21.27 4.30
N GLU A 39 2.07 -22.26 3.44
CA GLU A 39 3.29 -23.06 3.50
C GLU A 39 4.45 -22.19 3.01
N ASP A 40 5.24 -21.71 3.95
CA ASP A 40 6.51 -21.06 3.61
C ASP A 40 7.56 -22.15 3.43
N GLU A 41 8.04 -22.34 2.21
CA GLU A 41 9.01 -23.39 1.86
C GLU A 41 10.38 -23.22 2.54
N ASP A 42 10.72 -22.02 3.06
CA ASP A 42 12.03 -21.68 3.62
C ASP A 42 11.98 -21.14 5.06
N VAL A 43 11.38 -21.87 5.98
CA VAL A 43 11.43 -21.50 7.41
C VAL A 43 12.78 -21.89 7.99
N LEU A 44 13.60 -20.89 8.31
CA LEU A 44 14.88 -21.11 8.99
C LEU A 44 14.68 -21.36 10.48
N ASP A 45 15.34 -22.38 11.03
CA ASP A 45 15.32 -22.68 12.46
C ASP A 45 16.25 -21.77 13.28
N SER A 46 17.28 -21.23 12.65
CA SER A 46 18.31 -20.41 13.31
C SER A 46 19.02 -19.47 12.34
N ILE A 47 19.56 -18.37 12.88
CA ILE A 47 20.31 -17.35 12.16
C ILE A 47 21.50 -16.83 12.98
N THR A 48 22.50 -16.24 12.34
CA THR A 48 23.66 -15.63 13.00
C THR A 48 23.38 -14.26 13.63
N GLU A 49 22.31 -13.60 13.25
CA GLU A 49 21.88 -12.30 13.81
C GLU A 49 21.42 -12.42 15.26
N ASN A 50 21.51 -11.31 16.01
CA ASN A 50 21.10 -11.24 17.41
C ASN A 50 19.70 -10.68 17.57
N GLY A 51 18.98 -11.15 18.62
CA GLY A 51 17.68 -10.60 19.03
C GLY A 51 17.80 -9.47 20.08
N PRO A 52 16.66 -8.88 20.47
CA PRO A 52 15.32 -9.18 19.97
C PRO A 52 15.07 -8.64 18.58
N ALA A 53 14.39 -9.43 17.76
CA ALA A 53 14.11 -9.09 16.38
C ALA A 53 12.85 -9.76 15.85
N ILE A 54 12.31 -9.21 14.75
CA ILE A 54 11.18 -9.80 14.04
C ILE A 54 11.54 -10.02 12.57
N ILE A 55 11.15 -11.18 12.08
CA ILE A 55 11.25 -11.57 10.68
C ILE A 55 9.85 -11.55 10.08
N LEU A 56 9.71 -10.89 8.94
CA LEU A 56 8.49 -10.83 8.14
C LEU A 56 8.81 -11.11 6.68
N ASN A 57 7.88 -11.72 5.97
CA ASN A 57 7.97 -11.81 4.52
C ASN A 57 7.54 -10.48 3.86
N SER A 58 8.36 -9.98 2.94
CA SER A 58 7.95 -8.93 2.03
C SER A 58 7.32 -9.55 0.78
N SER A 59 6.41 -8.82 0.13
CA SER A 59 5.69 -9.30 -1.06
C SER A 59 6.55 -9.50 -2.31
N GLY A 60 7.85 -9.25 -2.24
CA GLY A 60 8.84 -9.44 -3.29
C GLY A 60 8.40 -9.08 -4.73
N SER A 61 9.04 -8.14 -5.37
CA SER A 61 8.74 -7.74 -6.76
C SER A 61 9.08 -8.84 -7.78
N SER A 62 9.98 -9.75 -7.42
CA SER A 62 10.44 -10.86 -8.26
C SER A 62 9.58 -12.12 -8.18
N GLY A 63 8.43 -12.08 -7.50
CA GLY A 63 7.53 -13.22 -7.33
C GLY A 63 7.90 -14.18 -6.19
N LYS A 64 9.11 -14.09 -5.63
CA LYS A 64 9.49 -14.81 -4.40
C LYS A 64 9.48 -13.86 -3.22
N PRO A 65 8.80 -14.21 -2.09
CA PRO A 65 8.87 -13.43 -0.87
C PRO A 65 10.30 -13.32 -0.38
N ARG A 66 10.71 -12.12 0.08
CA ARG A 66 12.00 -11.92 0.74
C ARG A 66 11.78 -11.85 2.23
N GLN A 67 12.63 -12.52 3.01
CA GLN A 67 12.57 -12.45 4.47
C GLN A 67 13.31 -11.20 4.94
N CYS A 68 12.57 -10.32 5.59
CA CYS A 68 13.07 -9.07 6.12
C CYS A 68 13.22 -9.18 7.64
N PHE A 69 14.45 -8.99 8.13
CA PHE A 69 14.79 -9.02 9.54
C PHE A 69 14.87 -7.59 10.08
N HIS A 70 14.12 -7.33 11.13
CA HIS A 70 14.12 -6.06 11.84
C HIS A 70 14.55 -6.24 13.28
N HIS A 71 15.64 -5.61 13.69
CA HIS A 71 15.90 -5.40 15.10
C HIS A 71 14.75 -4.62 15.74
N LEU A 72 14.45 -4.88 16.99
CA LEU A 72 13.36 -4.21 17.70
C LEU A 72 13.47 -2.67 17.66
N ASN A 73 14.70 -2.15 17.66
CA ASN A 73 14.94 -0.71 17.57
C ASN A 73 14.45 -0.10 16.26
N ASN A 74 14.47 -0.83 15.15
CA ASN A 74 13.94 -0.34 13.87
C ASN A 74 12.43 -0.09 13.98
N LEU A 75 11.70 -1.01 14.62
CA LEU A 75 10.25 -0.93 14.80
C LEU A 75 9.89 0.17 15.82
N LYS A 76 10.66 0.30 16.91
CA LYS A 76 10.51 1.38 17.89
C LYS A 76 10.74 2.75 17.24
N LEU A 77 11.80 2.91 16.44
CA LEU A 77 12.08 4.16 15.74
C LEU A 77 10.92 4.53 14.79
N SER A 78 10.42 3.55 14.00
CA SER A 78 9.25 3.77 13.14
C SER A 78 8.01 4.21 13.93
N ALA A 79 7.76 3.60 15.10
CA ALA A 79 6.67 3.99 15.97
C ALA A 79 6.85 5.41 16.54
N THR A 80 8.06 5.74 17.01
CA THR A 80 8.41 7.07 17.53
C THR A 80 8.20 8.15 16.48
N THR A 81 8.74 7.95 15.27
CA THR A 81 8.65 8.93 14.17
C THR A 81 7.20 9.17 13.75
N SER A 82 6.41 8.10 13.61
CA SER A 82 4.99 8.26 13.29
C SER A 82 4.19 8.93 14.42
N GLY A 83 4.62 8.75 15.67
CA GLY A 83 4.06 9.48 16.82
C GLY A 83 4.40 10.96 16.80
N GLN A 84 5.64 11.32 16.51
CA GLN A 84 6.06 12.73 16.35
C GLN A 84 5.23 13.43 15.27
N TRP A 85 5.09 12.79 14.10
CA TRP A 85 4.27 13.31 13.01
C TRP A 85 2.81 13.53 13.43
N LEU A 86 2.22 12.68 14.30
CA LEU A 86 0.87 12.87 14.86
C LEU A 86 0.83 14.04 15.84
N ILE A 87 1.82 14.17 16.75
CA ILE A 87 1.91 15.28 17.71
C ILE A 87 1.91 16.62 17.00
N GLU A 88 2.64 16.76 15.91
CA GLU A 88 2.70 17.99 15.08
C GLU A 88 1.32 18.35 14.48
N GLN A 89 0.40 17.39 14.40
CA GLN A 89 -0.97 17.59 13.96
C GLN A 89 -1.97 17.72 15.12
N GLY A 90 -1.48 17.84 16.34
CA GLY A 90 -2.29 18.06 17.55
C GLY A 90 -2.87 16.79 18.15
N PHE A 91 -2.35 15.60 17.82
CA PHE A 91 -2.78 14.37 18.47
C PHE A 91 -2.09 14.21 19.83
N GLU A 92 -2.86 13.83 20.83
CA GLU A 92 -2.37 13.40 22.14
C GLU A 92 -2.23 11.88 22.14
N LEU A 93 -0.99 11.38 22.00
CA LEU A 93 -0.72 9.97 21.73
C LEU A 93 -1.33 9.01 22.76
N GLN A 94 -1.27 9.34 24.06
CA GLN A 94 -1.83 8.50 25.14
C GLN A 94 -3.36 8.42 25.08
N ASN A 95 -4.01 9.43 24.47
CA ASN A 95 -5.46 9.47 24.27
C ASN A 95 -5.89 8.84 22.94
N CYS A 96 -4.96 8.26 22.18
CA CYS A 96 -5.29 7.53 20.97
C CYS A 96 -5.84 6.13 21.28
N LEU A 97 -6.67 5.64 20.38
CA LEU A 97 -7.05 4.25 20.26
C LEU A 97 -6.78 3.79 18.83
N ILE A 98 -5.94 2.78 18.69
CA ILE A 98 -5.64 2.19 17.39
C ILE A 98 -6.55 0.98 17.18
N LEU A 99 -7.33 0.99 16.09
CA LEU A 99 -8.08 -0.18 15.63
C LEU A 99 -7.30 -0.86 14.50
N ASN A 100 -6.73 -2.03 14.77
CA ASN A 100 -5.92 -2.77 13.81
C ASN A 100 -6.74 -3.81 13.07
N THR A 101 -6.97 -3.58 11.77
CA THR A 101 -7.71 -4.48 10.87
C THR A 101 -6.80 -5.21 9.89
N LEU A 102 -5.47 -4.99 9.96
CA LEU A 102 -4.50 -5.58 9.05
C LEU A 102 -3.84 -6.81 9.66
N PRO A 103 -3.52 -7.84 8.85
CA PRO A 103 -2.95 -9.09 9.34
C PRO A 103 -1.58 -8.90 10.00
N LEU A 104 -1.35 -9.56 11.14
CA LEU A 104 -0.13 -9.44 11.96
C LEU A 104 1.15 -9.96 11.28
N ASN A 105 1.02 -10.84 10.29
CA ASN A 105 2.16 -11.34 9.50
C ASN A 105 2.68 -10.34 8.46
N HIS A 106 2.07 -9.15 8.38
CA HIS A 106 2.55 -8.02 7.57
C HIS A 106 2.97 -6.88 8.47
N ILE A 107 3.99 -6.12 8.02
CA ILE A 107 4.50 -4.97 8.78
C ILE A 107 3.38 -3.96 9.11
N SER A 108 2.44 -3.76 8.20
CA SER A 108 1.31 -2.85 8.38
C SER A 108 0.34 -3.26 9.50
N GLY A 109 0.19 -4.57 9.74
CA GLY A 109 -0.64 -5.10 10.84
C GLY A 109 0.15 -5.27 12.14
N LEU A 110 1.46 -5.44 12.07
CA LEU A 110 2.31 -5.57 13.24
C LEU A 110 2.62 -4.22 13.89
N MET A 111 2.88 -3.17 13.10
CA MET A 111 3.24 -1.84 13.60
C MET A 111 2.23 -1.18 14.54
N PRO A 112 0.92 -1.35 14.41
CA PRO A 112 -0.05 -0.87 15.40
C PRO A 112 0.26 -1.30 16.84
N ILE A 113 0.77 -2.53 17.04
CA ILE A 113 1.18 -3.05 18.35
C ILE A 113 2.39 -2.27 18.89
N PHE A 114 3.42 -2.06 18.08
CA PHE A 114 4.61 -1.29 18.47
C PHE A 114 4.30 0.18 18.71
N ARG A 115 3.41 0.76 17.91
CA ARG A 115 2.92 2.12 18.10
C ARG A 115 2.20 2.25 19.45
N SER A 116 1.27 1.34 19.77
CA SER A 116 0.54 1.40 21.03
C SER A 116 1.47 1.33 22.25
N GLN A 117 2.47 0.46 22.22
CA GLN A 117 3.47 0.36 23.28
C GLN A 117 4.36 1.61 23.38
N THR A 118 4.80 2.14 22.24
CA THR A 118 5.67 3.33 22.20
C THR A 118 4.92 4.60 22.61
N TRP A 119 3.64 4.71 22.23
CA TRP A 119 2.79 5.89 22.49
C TRP A 119 2.09 5.84 23.84
N GLY A 120 2.06 4.69 24.52
CA GLY A 120 1.31 4.49 25.76
C GLY A 120 -0.20 4.51 25.54
N CYS A 121 -0.69 4.04 24.40
CA CYS A 121 -2.11 4.02 24.06
C CYS A 121 -2.64 2.61 23.85
N ASP A 122 -3.95 2.45 23.72
CA ASP A 122 -4.57 1.16 23.46
C ASP A 122 -4.53 0.79 21.98
N CYS A 123 -4.39 -0.53 21.71
CA CYS A 123 -4.56 -1.12 20.39
C CYS A 123 -5.54 -2.30 20.48
N ILE A 124 -6.58 -2.25 19.65
CA ILE A 124 -7.56 -3.33 19.54
C ILE A 124 -7.34 -4.02 18.19
N ASN A 125 -6.99 -5.30 18.23
CA ASN A 125 -6.84 -6.11 17.04
C ASN A 125 -8.19 -6.70 16.65
N ILE A 126 -8.61 -6.42 15.42
CA ILE A 126 -9.87 -6.85 14.84
C ILE A 126 -9.57 -7.87 13.75
N SER A 127 -10.33 -8.98 13.72
CA SER A 127 -10.22 -9.93 12.62
C SER A 127 -10.36 -9.21 11.26
N PRO A 128 -9.41 -9.39 10.32
CA PRO A 128 -9.51 -8.80 8.98
C PRO A 128 -10.80 -9.16 8.24
N ASN A 129 -11.42 -10.29 8.59
CA ASN A 129 -12.69 -10.72 8.02
C ASN A 129 -13.88 -9.85 8.45
N LEU A 130 -13.78 -9.14 9.60
CA LEU A 130 -14.86 -8.26 10.07
C LEU A 130 -15.09 -7.05 9.15
N ILE A 131 -14.09 -6.67 8.36
CA ILE A 131 -14.23 -5.64 7.29
C ILE A 131 -15.35 -5.96 6.29
N LYS A 132 -15.66 -7.25 6.10
CA LYS A 132 -16.76 -7.69 5.23
C LYS A 132 -18.14 -7.52 5.87
N LYS A 133 -18.20 -7.33 7.17
CA LYS A 133 -19.41 -7.22 7.98
C LYS A 133 -19.54 -5.80 8.55
N THR A 134 -19.74 -4.83 7.70
CA THR A 134 -19.63 -3.39 8.01
C THR A 134 -20.53 -2.92 9.14
N ARG A 135 -21.75 -3.48 9.29
CA ARG A 135 -22.65 -3.16 10.39
C ARG A 135 -22.13 -3.66 11.74
N GLU A 136 -21.65 -4.90 11.80
CA GLU A 136 -21.03 -5.45 13.02
C GLU A 136 -19.79 -4.65 13.40
N LEU A 137 -18.94 -4.34 12.42
CA LEU A 137 -17.74 -3.54 12.57
C LEU A 137 -18.06 -2.14 13.14
N LEU A 138 -19.07 -1.47 12.58
CA LEU A 138 -19.52 -0.16 13.04
C LEU A 138 -20.02 -0.20 14.51
N LEU A 139 -20.91 -1.14 14.82
CA LEU A 139 -21.47 -1.28 16.18
C LEU A 139 -20.38 -1.66 17.20
N PHE A 140 -19.40 -2.46 16.81
CA PHE A 140 -18.26 -2.78 17.65
C PHE A 140 -17.43 -1.52 17.95
N THR A 141 -17.10 -0.73 16.90
CA THR A 141 -16.20 0.43 17.02
C THR A 141 -16.81 1.57 17.83
N ILE A 142 -18.09 1.85 17.68
CA ILE A 142 -18.80 2.94 18.41
C ILE A 142 -18.66 2.80 19.92
N LYS A 143 -18.60 1.58 20.46
CA LYS A 143 -18.46 1.33 21.90
C LYS A 143 -17.18 1.95 22.49
N PHE A 144 -16.11 2.02 21.68
CA PHE A 144 -14.82 2.53 22.11
C PHE A 144 -14.64 4.04 21.92
N LYS A 145 -15.38 4.65 20.98
CA LYS A 145 -15.24 6.08 20.68
C LYS A 145 -15.55 6.97 21.87
N LYS A 146 -16.49 6.57 22.73
CA LYS A 146 -16.94 7.40 23.87
C LYS A 146 -15.83 7.72 24.88
N ASN A 147 -14.80 6.88 24.97
CA ASN A 147 -13.76 6.96 26.01
C ASN A 147 -12.39 7.44 25.47
N LYS A 148 -12.27 7.72 24.19
CA LYS A 148 -10.98 8.10 23.57
C LYS A 148 -11.16 9.34 22.72
N LYS A 149 -10.14 10.23 22.77
CA LYS A 149 -10.14 11.49 22.05
C LYS A 149 -9.83 11.31 20.56
N HIS A 150 -8.87 10.41 20.22
CA HIS A 150 -8.42 10.19 18.86
C HIS A 150 -8.55 8.71 18.47
N LEU A 151 -9.29 8.44 17.42
CA LEU A 151 -9.46 7.10 16.87
C LEU A 151 -8.67 6.98 15.56
N ILE A 152 -7.77 6.00 15.49
CA ILE A 152 -6.83 5.81 14.38
C ILE A 152 -6.94 4.38 13.83
N THR A 153 -6.86 4.22 12.52
CA THR A 153 -6.72 2.91 11.88
C THR A 153 -5.80 2.96 10.66
N SER A 154 -5.47 1.79 10.15
CA SER A 154 -4.76 1.62 8.87
C SER A 154 -5.52 0.66 7.98
N LEU A 155 -5.58 0.96 6.69
CA LEU A 155 -6.27 0.16 5.68
C LEU A 155 -5.38 0.00 4.44
N VAL A 156 -5.66 -1.05 3.67
CA VAL A 156 -5.20 -1.13 2.28
C VAL A 156 -6.31 -0.65 1.34
N PRO A 157 -6.00 -0.16 0.11
CA PRO A 157 -7.00 0.38 -0.81
C PRO A 157 -8.18 -0.56 -1.09
N THR A 158 -7.95 -1.87 -1.15
CA THR A 158 -9.02 -2.85 -1.36
C THR A 158 -10.00 -2.97 -0.18
N GLN A 159 -9.52 -2.76 1.05
CA GLN A 159 -10.40 -2.69 2.23
C GLN A 159 -11.21 -1.38 2.21
N LEU A 160 -10.55 -0.25 1.89
CA LEU A 160 -11.20 1.05 1.77
C LEU A 160 -12.33 1.01 0.74
N GLN A 161 -12.07 0.52 -0.48
CA GLN A 161 -13.10 0.38 -1.53
C GLN A 161 -14.29 -0.48 -1.08
N ARG A 162 -14.03 -1.59 -0.40
CA ARG A 162 -15.09 -2.47 0.13
C ARG A 162 -15.97 -1.76 1.17
N LEU A 163 -15.37 -0.94 2.02
CA LEU A 163 -16.10 -0.16 3.02
C LEU A 163 -16.92 0.96 2.36
N LEU A 164 -16.38 1.65 1.37
CA LEU A 164 -17.06 2.70 0.62
C LEU A 164 -18.28 2.19 -0.16
N ALA A 165 -18.28 0.93 -0.55
CA ALA A 165 -19.41 0.30 -1.24
C ALA A 165 -20.66 0.08 -0.35
N GLN A 166 -20.56 0.34 0.97
CA GLN A 166 -21.64 0.06 1.91
C GLN A 166 -21.88 1.26 2.84
N LYS A 167 -23.16 1.61 3.09
CA LYS A 167 -23.54 2.75 3.95
C LYS A 167 -22.94 2.68 5.35
N ASP A 168 -22.99 1.51 5.99
CA ASP A 168 -22.42 1.30 7.33
C ASP A 168 -20.88 1.38 7.29
N GLY A 169 -20.26 0.98 6.18
CA GLY A 169 -18.83 1.13 5.96
C GLY A 169 -18.39 2.59 5.85
N ILE A 170 -19.13 3.43 5.09
CA ILE A 170 -18.90 4.87 5.04
C ILE A 170 -19.07 5.48 6.45
N SER A 171 -20.12 5.10 7.17
CA SER A 171 -20.34 5.56 8.53
C SER A 171 -19.20 5.17 9.47
N TRP A 172 -18.65 3.97 9.33
CA TRP A 172 -17.48 3.50 10.07
C TRP A 172 -16.23 4.32 9.75
N LEU A 173 -15.94 4.57 8.47
CA LEU A 173 -14.79 5.38 8.05
C LEU A 173 -14.83 6.80 8.64
N LYS A 174 -16.01 7.41 8.74
CA LYS A 174 -16.21 8.76 9.30
C LYS A 174 -15.96 8.88 10.82
N ILE A 175 -15.88 7.77 11.54
CA ILE A 175 -15.61 7.78 12.98
C ILE A 175 -14.16 8.16 13.29
N PHE A 176 -13.25 7.84 12.39
CA PHE A 176 -11.82 8.01 12.62
C PHE A 176 -11.35 9.44 12.47
N ASP A 177 -10.38 9.81 13.31
CA ASP A 177 -9.67 11.08 13.21
C ASP A 177 -8.52 11.00 12.21
N LEU A 178 -8.02 9.78 11.94
CA LEU A 178 -7.03 9.50 10.93
C LEU A 178 -7.12 8.05 10.45
N ILE A 179 -7.04 7.87 9.13
CA ILE A 179 -6.96 6.56 8.48
C ILE A 179 -5.74 6.53 7.58
N TRP A 180 -4.68 5.83 7.99
CA TRP A 180 -3.57 5.57 7.07
C TRP A 180 -3.99 4.62 5.97
N VAL A 181 -3.63 4.95 4.73
CA VAL A 181 -3.86 4.08 3.58
C VAL A 181 -2.55 3.90 2.83
N GLY A 182 -2.10 2.65 2.75
CA GLY A 182 -0.83 2.30 2.11
C GLY A 182 -0.83 0.91 1.49
N GLY A 183 0.33 0.50 0.97
CA GLY A 183 0.53 -0.80 0.33
C GLY A 183 0.13 -0.85 -1.16
N ALA A 184 -0.65 0.09 -1.65
CA ALA A 184 -0.95 0.33 -3.07
C ALA A 184 -1.50 1.76 -3.27
N SER A 185 -1.57 2.22 -4.51
CA SER A 185 -2.17 3.52 -4.84
C SER A 185 -3.68 3.51 -4.63
N ILE A 186 -4.22 4.64 -4.18
CA ILE A 186 -5.66 4.91 -4.16
C ILE A 186 -6.06 5.43 -5.55
N SER A 187 -7.16 4.91 -6.12
CA SER A 187 -7.68 5.45 -7.38
C SER A 187 -8.29 6.84 -7.17
N ASP A 188 -8.27 7.69 -8.21
CA ASP A 188 -8.85 9.03 -8.17
C ASP A 188 -10.32 9.00 -7.77
N GLU A 189 -11.11 8.08 -8.32
CA GLU A 189 -12.51 7.88 -7.96
C GLU A 189 -12.69 7.59 -6.45
N THR A 190 -11.84 6.71 -5.90
CA THR A 190 -11.87 6.40 -4.46
C THR A 190 -11.49 7.62 -3.61
N ALA A 191 -10.47 8.37 -4.03
CA ALA A 191 -10.04 9.58 -3.34
C ALA A 191 -11.14 10.66 -3.35
N GLU A 192 -11.75 10.93 -4.49
CA GLU A 192 -12.84 11.88 -4.64
C GLU A 192 -14.08 11.50 -3.80
N GLN A 193 -14.43 10.22 -3.79
CA GLN A 193 -15.51 9.73 -2.92
C GLN A 193 -15.18 9.98 -1.43
N CYS A 194 -13.95 9.71 -1.00
CA CYS A 194 -13.53 9.96 0.38
C CYS A 194 -13.54 11.45 0.73
N ILE A 195 -13.10 12.33 -0.18
CA ILE A 195 -13.15 13.79 0.00
C ILE A 195 -14.60 14.27 0.13
N LYS A 196 -15.49 13.84 -0.78
CA LYS A 196 -16.91 14.14 -0.73
C LYS A 196 -17.56 13.72 0.57
N GLU A 197 -17.21 12.54 1.07
CA GLU A 197 -17.71 11.99 2.34
C GLU A 197 -16.98 12.54 3.57
N LYS A 198 -15.98 13.43 3.39
CA LYS A 198 -15.15 14.03 4.46
C LYS A 198 -14.44 12.98 5.32
N ILE A 199 -13.99 11.89 4.71
CA ILE A 199 -13.22 10.82 5.35
C ILE A 199 -11.76 11.28 5.48
N LYS A 200 -11.20 11.24 6.68
CA LYS A 200 -9.88 11.75 7.02
C LYS A 200 -8.78 10.74 6.67
N LEU A 201 -8.48 10.57 5.38
CA LEU A 201 -7.40 9.70 4.93
C LEU A 201 -6.03 10.36 5.09
N ALA A 202 -5.05 9.53 5.36
CA ALA A 202 -3.62 9.84 5.33
C ALA A 202 -2.91 8.84 4.40
N PRO A 203 -2.95 9.06 3.07
CA PRO A 203 -2.15 8.28 2.14
C PRO A 203 -0.69 8.25 2.57
N CYS A 204 -0.04 7.08 2.51
CA CYS A 204 1.33 6.92 2.96
C CYS A 204 2.10 5.94 2.07
N TYR A 205 3.42 6.12 2.02
CA TYR A 205 4.34 5.25 1.31
C TYR A 205 5.34 4.61 2.27
N GLY A 206 5.62 3.35 2.05
CA GLY A 206 6.57 2.54 2.79
C GLY A 206 6.39 1.06 2.47
N SER A 207 7.26 0.25 3.06
CA SER A 207 7.32 -1.18 2.78
C SER A 207 7.70 -1.99 4.02
N THR A 208 7.79 -3.31 3.88
CA THR A 208 8.31 -4.17 4.94
C THR A 208 9.75 -3.76 5.28
N GLU A 209 10.58 -3.49 4.29
CA GLU A 209 12.00 -3.15 4.43
C GLU A 209 12.24 -1.86 5.24
N THR A 210 11.29 -0.92 5.21
CA THR A 210 11.37 0.36 5.93
C THR A 210 10.66 0.37 7.30
N ALA A 211 10.31 -0.80 7.82
CA ALA A 211 9.52 -0.90 9.05
C ALA A 211 8.23 -0.04 9.00
N ALA A 212 7.48 -0.14 7.94
CA ALA A 212 6.29 0.59 7.53
C ALA A 212 6.56 1.93 6.81
N MET A 213 5.69 2.92 7.00
CA MET A 213 5.68 4.16 6.23
C MET A 213 6.88 5.07 6.47
N VAL A 214 7.38 5.69 5.40
CA VAL A 214 8.44 6.71 5.40
C VAL A 214 7.94 8.07 4.94
N THR A 215 6.72 8.14 4.39
CA THR A 215 5.99 9.39 4.11
C THR A 215 4.55 9.27 4.57
N SER A 216 3.89 10.38 4.82
CA SER A 216 2.45 10.41 5.11
C SER A 216 1.84 11.76 4.74
N LEU A 217 0.73 11.75 4.01
CA LEU A 217 -0.06 12.94 3.70
C LEU A 217 -0.98 13.26 4.90
N LYS A 218 -1.07 14.54 5.27
CA LYS A 218 -1.95 14.99 6.35
C LYS A 218 -3.41 14.87 5.92
N PRO A 219 -4.33 14.41 6.80
CA PRO A 219 -5.74 14.31 6.45
C PRO A 219 -6.36 15.63 5.97
N LYS A 220 -5.90 16.76 6.49
CA LYS A 220 -6.34 18.09 6.05
C LYS A 220 -5.93 18.36 4.59
N GLU A 221 -4.71 18.03 4.21
CA GLU A 221 -4.19 18.19 2.85
C GLU A 221 -4.90 17.24 1.88
N PHE A 222 -5.16 15.99 2.30
CA PHE A 222 -5.96 15.05 1.51
C PHE A 222 -7.36 15.62 1.23
N LEU A 223 -8.04 16.17 2.22
CA LEU A 223 -9.37 16.79 2.06
C LEU A 223 -9.34 18.06 1.20
N MET A 224 -8.19 18.72 1.04
CA MET A 224 -7.95 19.82 0.09
C MET A 224 -7.68 19.33 -1.33
N GLY A 225 -7.62 18.02 -1.58
CA GLY A 225 -7.42 17.43 -2.90
C GLY A 225 -5.98 17.10 -3.28
N PHE A 226 -5.04 17.11 -2.33
CA PHE A 226 -3.68 16.64 -2.58
C PHE A 226 -3.70 15.14 -2.88
N LYS A 227 -2.99 14.71 -3.95
CA LYS A 227 -3.02 13.34 -4.44
C LYS A 227 -1.71 12.55 -4.22
N ASN A 228 -0.69 13.17 -3.60
CA ASN A 228 0.59 12.54 -3.33
C ASN A 228 0.55 11.62 -2.08
N VAL A 229 1.67 10.99 -1.75
CA VAL A 229 1.80 10.12 -0.58
C VAL A 229 2.42 10.84 0.64
N GLY A 230 2.44 12.16 0.60
CA GLY A 230 2.73 13.03 1.74
C GLY A 230 4.18 13.42 1.92
N GLU A 231 4.40 14.13 3.02
CA GLU A 231 5.71 14.61 3.41
C GLU A 231 6.62 13.48 3.92
N ILE A 232 7.93 13.66 3.72
CA ILE A 232 8.95 12.72 4.19
C ILE A 232 9.03 12.81 5.71
N LEU A 233 8.95 11.66 6.39
CA LEU A 233 9.04 11.62 7.86
C LEU A 233 10.45 11.97 8.36
N PRO A 234 10.58 12.59 9.56
CA PRO A 234 11.82 13.23 10.04
C PRO A 234 13.06 12.32 10.12
N ASP A 235 12.90 11.02 10.34
CA ASP A 235 13.99 10.05 10.44
C ASP A 235 14.45 9.49 9.08
N THR A 236 13.90 10.01 7.99
CA THR A 236 14.08 9.47 6.65
C THR A 236 14.59 10.54 5.70
N LYS A 237 15.52 10.14 4.82
CA LYS A 237 15.90 10.91 3.65
C LYS A 237 15.48 10.13 2.41
N ILE A 238 14.87 10.82 1.45
CA ILE A 238 14.48 10.25 0.16
C ILE A 238 15.14 11.06 -0.94
N ARG A 239 15.60 10.40 -1.98
CA ARG A 239 16.05 11.02 -3.21
C ARG A 239 15.59 10.21 -4.40
N ILE A 240 15.56 10.84 -5.56
CA ILE A 240 15.27 10.18 -6.83
C ILE A 240 16.60 10.10 -7.60
N ASN A 241 16.96 8.89 -8.04
CA ASN A 241 18.16 8.70 -8.82
C ASN A 241 17.95 9.06 -10.30
N THR A 242 19.01 8.98 -11.11
CA THR A 242 18.97 9.31 -12.55
C THR A 242 18.02 8.42 -13.38
N GLN A 243 17.57 7.29 -12.82
CA GLN A 243 16.62 6.38 -13.44
C GLN A 243 15.16 6.63 -12.97
N GLY A 244 14.93 7.67 -12.17
CA GLY A 244 13.61 7.95 -11.59
C GLY A 244 13.26 7.07 -10.39
N LEU A 245 14.19 6.25 -9.89
CA LEU A 245 13.94 5.32 -8.79
C LEU A 245 14.07 6.03 -7.44
N ILE A 246 13.14 5.69 -6.55
CA ILE A 246 13.15 6.13 -5.16
C ILE A 246 14.28 5.42 -4.41
N GLU A 247 15.17 6.20 -3.82
CA GLU A 247 16.19 5.73 -2.89
C GLU A 247 15.94 6.29 -1.49
N ILE A 248 16.00 5.42 -0.48
CA ILE A 248 15.71 5.74 0.91
C ILE A 248 16.95 5.56 1.77
N ASN A 249 17.21 6.52 2.65
CA ASN A 249 18.18 6.40 3.73
C ASN A 249 17.45 6.63 5.06
N SER A 250 17.41 5.60 5.90
CA SER A 250 16.87 5.65 7.25
C SER A 250 17.54 4.61 8.12
N ALA A 251 17.62 4.86 9.43
CA ALA A 251 18.19 3.91 10.40
C ALA A 251 17.29 2.68 10.60
N ARG A 252 16.00 2.77 10.28
CA ARG A 252 15.03 1.68 10.49
C ARG A 252 14.91 0.68 9.33
N ILE A 253 15.71 0.84 8.26
CA ILE A 253 15.75 -0.14 7.19
C ILE A 253 16.30 -1.46 7.73
N GLY A 254 15.55 -2.54 7.49
CA GLY A 254 15.91 -3.90 7.87
C GLY A 254 17.07 -4.47 7.06
N ILE A 255 17.33 -5.74 7.28
CA ILE A 255 18.27 -6.53 6.48
C ILE A 255 17.54 -7.71 5.84
N GLU A 256 18.03 -8.19 4.72
CA GLU A 256 17.48 -9.36 4.01
C GLU A 256 18.15 -10.63 4.52
N ILE A 257 17.36 -11.64 4.85
CA ILE A 257 17.86 -12.97 5.15
C ILE A 257 17.97 -13.74 3.83
N LYS A 258 19.17 -14.24 3.51
CA LYS A 258 19.42 -15.09 2.35
C LYS A 258 19.40 -16.57 2.72
N ASP A 259 20.01 -16.90 3.84
CA ASP A 259 20.02 -18.24 4.43
C ASP A 259 20.36 -18.17 5.92
N SER A 260 20.48 -19.32 6.59
CA SER A 260 20.76 -19.41 8.04
C SER A 260 22.11 -18.81 8.47
N SER A 261 23.01 -18.54 7.54
CA SER A 261 24.38 -18.03 7.81
C SER A 261 24.66 -16.69 7.14
N LYS A 262 23.78 -16.25 6.23
CA LYS A 262 24.02 -15.07 5.40
C LYS A 262 22.84 -14.10 5.43
N THR A 263 23.14 -12.88 5.85
CA THR A 263 22.24 -11.73 5.70
C THR A 263 22.86 -10.69 4.77
N GLU A 264 22.04 -9.89 4.13
CA GLU A 264 22.47 -8.78 3.27
C GLU A 264 21.76 -7.50 3.69
N ASN A 265 22.49 -6.40 3.73
CA ASN A 265 21.88 -5.11 3.91
C ASN A 265 21.11 -4.71 2.65
N PHE A 266 19.87 -4.23 2.83
CA PHE A 266 19.17 -3.57 1.73
C PHE A 266 19.89 -2.30 1.29
N LYS A 267 20.56 -1.61 2.23
CA LYS A 267 21.34 -0.39 1.96
C LYS A 267 22.65 -0.72 1.27
N ASN A 268 22.97 0.06 0.24
CA ASN A 268 24.28 0.04 -0.39
C ASN A 268 25.38 0.65 0.54
N LYS A 269 26.63 0.65 0.11
CA LYS A 269 27.78 1.17 0.87
C LYS A 269 27.65 2.64 1.29
N ASN A 270 26.82 3.43 0.60
CA ASN A 270 26.55 4.84 0.91
C ASN A 270 25.33 5.02 1.81
N GLY A 271 24.74 3.93 2.34
CA GLY A 271 23.60 3.95 3.23
C GLY A 271 22.24 4.12 2.57
N TRP A 272 22.15 4.06 1.24
CA TRP A 272 20.92 4.18 0.48
C TRP A 272 20.37 2.83 0.04
N TRP A 273 19.07 2.66 0.17
CA TRP A 273 18.33 1.53 -0.35
C TRP A 273 17.51 1.95 -1.58
N GLN A 274 17.73 1.29 -2.70
CA GLN A 274 16.95 1.47 -3.91
C GLN A 274 15.72 0.56 -3.87
N THR A 275 14.54 1.15 -3.84
CA THR A 275 13.28 0.43 -3.57
C THR A 275 12.77 -0.38 -4.77
N GLY A 276 13.14 0.00 -5.98
CA GLY A 276 12.54 -0.47 -7.22
C GLY A 276 11.21 0.23 -7.56
N ASP A 277 10.83 1.23 -6.79
CA ASP A 277 9.69 2.10 -7.04
C ASP A 277 10.15 3.40 -7.72
N LEU A 278 9.28 3.98 -8.52
CA LEU A 278 9.48 5.24 -9.23
C LEU A 278 8.73 6.35 -8.53
N GLY A 279 9.31 7.54 -8.51
CA GLY A 279 8.69 8.69 -7.88
C GLY A 279 9.32 10.01 -8.25
N GLU A 280 8.70 11.07 -7.76
CA GLU A 280 9.18 12.45 -7.85
C GLU A 280 9.10 13.11 -6.47
N ILE A 281 9.98 14.07 -6.23
CA ILE A 281 9.96 14.86 -4.99
C ILE A 281 9.59 16.29 -5.36
N ASN A 282 8.51 16.77 -4.76
CA ASN A 282 8.04 18.14 -4.89
C ASN A 282 8.21 18.90 -3.58
N GLN A 283 8.65 20.15 -3.64
CA GLN A 283 8.74 21.03 -2.49
C GLN A 283 7.48 21.88 -2.37
N ILE A 284 6.77 21.76 -1.25
CA ILE A 284 5.56 22.50 -0.94
C ILE A 284 5.76 23.14 0.45
N ASN A 285 5.70 24.47 0.56
CA ASN A 285 5.83 25.19 1.83
C ASN A 285 7.03 24.74 2.69
N ASN A 286 8.22 24.61 2.09
CA ASN A 286 9.46 24.12 2.71
C ASN A 286 9.50 22.65 3.14
N SER A 287 8.45 21.87 2.94
CA SER A 287 8.43 20.43 3.14
C SER A 287 8.59 19.67 1.82
N LEU A 288 9.24 18.53 1.86
CA LEU A 288 9.41 17.64 0.70
C LEU A 288 8.32 16.59 0.70
N TYR A 289 7.58 16.52 -0.40
CA TYR A 289 6.50 15.58 -0.64
C TYR A 289 6.92 14.57 -1.71
N LEU A 290 6.53 13.33 -1.52
CA LEU A 290 6.78 12.25 -2.48
C LEU A 290 5.53 11.98 -3.32
N ASP A 291 5.70 12.02 -4.63
CA ASP A 291 4.76 11.48 -5.61
C ASP A 291 5.21 10.08 -6.03
N PHE A 292 4.38 9.09 -5.75
CA PHE A 292 4.63 7.70 -6.15
C PHE A 292 4.09 7.44 -7.54
N LEU A 293 4.97 7.13 -8.50
CA LEU A 293 4.62 6.93 -9.91
C LEU A 293 4.37 5.46 -10.28
N GLY A 294 4.76 4.51 -9.42
CA GLY A 294 4.56 3.08 -9.65
C GLY A 294 5.81 2.25 -9.48
N ARG A 295 5.71 0.96 -9.87
CA ARG A 295 6.84 0.02 -9.85
C ARG A 295 7.67 0.12 -11.11
N SER A 296 8.99 0.04 -10.98
CA SER A 296 9.92 0.04 -12.13
C SER A 296 9.82 -1.23 -12.98
N ASP A 297 9.44 -2.37 -12.38
CA ASP A 297 9.20 -3.63 -13.08
C ASP A 297 7.93 -3.58 -13.96
N ASN A 298 7.01 -2.68 -13.71
CA ASN A 298 5.86 -2.38 -14.56
C ASN A 298 6.16 -1.32 -15.63
N ALA A 299 7.27 -0.58 -15.49
CA ALA A 299 7.73 0.35 -16.52
C ALA A 299 8.40 -0.40 -17.66
N PHE A 300 8.39 0.18 -18.85
CA PHE A 300 9.06 -0.42 -20.01
C PHE A 300 9.67 0.66 -20.92
N ASN A 301 10.73 0.28 -21.63
CA ASN A 301 11.39 1.16 -22.59
C ASN A 301 10.60 1.19 -23.91
N SER A 302 10.37 2.40 -24.41
CA SER A 302 9.77 2.67 -25.72
C SER A 302 10.62 3.69 -26.47
N GLY A 303 11.40 3.23 -27.45
CA GLY A 303 12.25 4.09 -28.26
C GLY A 303 13.39 4.80 -27.51
N GLY A 304 13.90 4.20 -26.42
CA GLY A 304 14.95 4.78 -25.58
C GLY A 304 14.43 5.55 -24.35
N GLU A 305 13.14 5.82 -24.29
CA GLU A 305 12.48 6.51 -23.16
C GLU A 305 11.70 5.53 -22.29
N ILE A 306 11.62 5.81 -20.99
CA ILE A 306 10.90 4.95 -20.05
C ILE A 306 9.42 5.37 -20.00
N VAL A 307 8.54 4.41 -20.25
CA VAL A 307 7.09 4.58 -20.11
C VAL A 307 6.64 4.07 -18.74
N PHE A 308 5.86 4.89 -18.06
CA PHE A 308 5.25 4.59 -16.77
C PHE A 308 3.74 4.36 -16.97
N PRO A 309 3.26 3.10 -17.04
CA PRO A 309 1.83 2.83 -17.25
C PRO A 309 0.92 3.53 -16.26
N LYS A 310 1.37 3.70 -15.01
CA LYS A 310 0.59 4.34 -13.95
C LYS A 310 0.34 5.82 -14.19
N VAL A 311 1.32 6.54 -14.75
CA VAL A 311 1.16 7.96 -15.14
C VAL A 311 0.12 8.11 -16.25
N ILE A 312 0.18 7.19 -17.24
CA ILE A 312 -0.80 7.16 -18.32
C ILE A 312 -2.19 6.78 -17.79
N GLU A 313 -2.27 5.85 -16.85
CA GLU A 313 -3.52 5.45 -16.19
C GLU A 313 -4.17 6.64 -15.47
N SER A 314 -3.42 7.41 -14.69
CA SER A 314 -3.92 8.61 -14.01
C SER A 314 -4.44 9.63 -15.02
N ARG A 315 -3.66 9.96 -16.06
CA ARG A 315 -4.02 10.90 -17.11
C ARG A 315 -5.28 10.49 -17.87
N LEU A 316 -5.45 9.19 -18.12
CA LEU A 316 -6.66 8.65 -18.75
C LEU A 316 -7.88 8.73 -17.82
N ASN A 317 -7.73 8.40 -16.55
CA ASN A 317 -8.82 8.49 -15.58
C ASN A 317 -9.35 9.92 -15.47
N ASP A 318 -8.44 10.90 -15.33
CA ASP A 318 -8.83 12.32 -15.26
C ASP A 318 -9.62 12.76 -16.50
N PHE A 319 -9.18 12.33 -17.69
CA PHE A 319 -9.87 12.67 -18.94
C PHE A 319 -11.22 11.95 -19.08
N ILE A 320 -11.27 10.66 -18.75
CA ILE A 320 -12.51 9.85 -18.77
C ILE A 320 -13.57 10.45 -17.86
N MET A 321 -13.19 10.89 -16.66
CA MET A 321 -14.09 11.54 -15.71
C MET A 321 -14.55 12.90 -16.21
N LYS A 322 -13.64 13.74 -16.67
CA LYS A 322 -13.93 15.07 -17.18
C LYS A 322 -14.93 15.04 -18.35
N GLU A 323 -14.72 14.15 -19.28
CA GLU A 323 -15.55 14.02 -20.49
C GLU A 323 -16.76 13.07 -20.32
N ASN A 324 -16.97 12.52 -19.09
CA ASN A 324 -18.02 11.55 -18.77
C ASN A 324 -18.07 10.35 -19.73
N ILE A 325 -16.89 9.83 -20.11
CA ILE A 325 -16.78 8.71 -21.04
C ILE A 325 -17.26 7.42 -20.34
N PRO A 326 -18.17 6.63 -20.96
CA PRO A 326 -18.79 5.47 -20.31
C PRO A 326 -17.88 4.23 -20.30
N ILE A 327 -16.64 4.37 -19.83
CA ILE A 327 -15.70 3.27 -19.63
C ILE A 327 -15.96 2.64 -18.27
N ASN A 328 -16.00 1.31 -18.24
CA ASN A 328 -16.06 0.50 -17.03
C ASN A 328 -14.65 0.22 -16.49
N LYS A 329 -13.74 -0.16 -17.40
CA LYS A 329 -12.37 -0.52 -17.06
C LYS A 329 -11.45 -0.34 -18.26
N PHE A 330 -10.19 -0.04 -18.02
CA PHE A 330 -9.15 -0.12 -19.05
C PHE A 330 -7.87 -0.74 -18.47
N ASN A 331 -7.01 -1.21 -19.37
CA ASN A 331 -5.71 -1.79 -19.02
C ASN A 331 -4.65 -1.29 -20.00
N ILE A 332 -3.51 -0.88 -19.44
CA ILE A 332 -2.35 -0.42 -20.19
C ILE A 332 -1.29 -1.52 -20.18
N SER A 333 -0.80 -1.90 -21.33
CA SER A 333 0.21 -2.93 -21.48
C SER A 333 1.16 -2.61 -22.63
N LYS A 334 2.33 -3.25 -22.63
CA LYS A 334 3.30 -3.16 -23.72
C LYS A 334 2.92 -4.10 -24.86
N VAL A 335 3.28 -3.71 -26.07
CA VAL A 335 3.30 -4.56 -27.26
C VAL A 335 4.66 -4.42 -27.94
N SER A 336 5.24 -5.53 -28.38
CA SER A 336 6.54 -5.52 -29.06
C SER A 336 6.46 -4.75 -30.39
N ASP A 337 7.45 -3.90 -30.63
CA ASP A 337 7.62 -3.13 -31.86
C ASP A 337 9.07 -3.26 -32.36
N LYS A 338 9.26 -3.42 -33.66
CA LYS A 338 10.59 -3.66 -34.26
C LYS A 338 11.52 -2.46 -34.13
N LEU A 339 11.00 -1.24 -34.18
CA LEU A 339 11.78 -0.01 -34.15
C LEU A 339 11.93 0.55 -32.73
N TRP A 340 10.86 0.48 -31.94
CA TRP A 340 10.78 1.08 -30.60
C TRP A 340 11.03 0.10 -29.46
N GLY A 341 11.27 -1.20 -29.77
CA GLY A 341 11.35 -2.29 -28.79
C GLY A 341 9.98 -2.61 -28.19
N ASN A 342 9.36 -1.63 -27.57
CA ASN A 342 7.97 -1.74 -27.08
C ASN A 342 7.20 -0.46 -27.38
N LYS A 343 5.88 -0.62 -27.52
CA LYS A 343 4.89 0.47 -27.61
C LYS A 343 3.71 0.19 -26.69
N ILE A 344 2.87 1.20 -26.48
CA ILE A 344 1.74 1.12 -25.59
C ILE A 344 0.54 0.52 -26.33
N LYS A 345 -0.12 -0.42 -25.65
CA LYS A 345 -1.43 -0.95 -26.02
C LYS A 345 -2.41 -0.65 -24.88
N ILE A 346 -3.54 -0.03 -25.20
CA ILE A 346 -4.62 0.23 -24.26
C ILE A 346 -5.82 -0.61 -24.64
N ILE A 347 -6.34 -1.37 -23.67
CA ILE A 347 -7.56 -2.18 -23.81
C ILE A 347 -8.63 -1.50 -22.99
N VAL A 348 -9.76 -1.13 -23.62
CA VAL A 348 -10.89 -0.48 -22.96
C VAL A 348 -12.11 -1.39 -22.95
N GLU A 349 -12.82 -1.38 -21.84
CA GLU A 349 -14.07 -2.09 -21.61
C GLU A 349 -15.13 -1.06 -21.22
N TYR A 350 -16.19 -0.94 -22.02
CA TYR A 350 -17.25 0.02 -21.80
C TYR A 350 -18.30 -0.50 -20.82
N LYS A 351 -19.06 0.40 -20.19
CA LYS A 351 -20.19 0.05 -19.33
C LYS A 351 -21.24 -0.75 -20.13
N GLU A 352 -21.95 -1.64 -19.45
CA GLU A 352 -23.05 -2.39 -20.05
C GLU A 352 -24.06 -1.43 -20.69
N HIS A 353 -24.65 -1.86 -21.80
CA HIS A 353 -25.63 -1.09 -22.58
C HIS A 353 -25.07 0.18 -23.28
N THR A 354 -23.75 0.40 -23.32
CA THR A 354 -23.19 1.48 -24.15
C THR A 354 -23.37 1.12 -25.63
N ASN A 355 -24.09 1.97 -26.37
CA ASN A 355 -24.34 1.73 -27.79
C ASN A 355 -23.08 1.93 -28.65
N HIS A 356 -23.07 1.32 -29.83
CA HIS A 356 -21.91 1.30 -30.74
C HIS A 356 -21.43 2.71 -31.13
N LYS A 357 -22.35 3.65 -31.38
CA LYS A 357 -22.02 5.03 -31.73
C LYS A 357 -21.30 5.76 -30.60
N ASN A 358 -21.73 5.55 -29.36
CA ASN A 358 -21.07 6.12 -28.17
C ASN A 358 -19.69 5.53 -27.94
N ILE A 359 -19.51 4.23 -28.19
CA ILE A 359 -18.20 3.58 -28.12
C ILE A 359 -17.25 4.19 -29.14
N GLU A 360 -17.69 4.35 -30.40
CA GLU A 360 -16.88 4.91 -31.47
C GLU A 360 -16.49 6.36 -31.20
N ASN A 361 -17.45 7.20 -30.81
CA ASN A 361 -17.21 8.61 -30.46
C ASN A 361 -16.22 8.71 -29.28
N SER A 362 -16.43 7.96 -28.23
CA SER A 362 -15.55 7.95 -27.05
C SER A 362 -14.14 7.49 -27.39
N LEU A 363 -14.01 6.47 -28.23
CA LEU A 363 -12.71 5.97 -28.67
C LEU A 363 -11.95 7.02 -29.50
N ASN A 364 -12.66 7.77 -30.34
CA ASN A 364 -12.07 8.86 -31.12
C ASN A 364 -11.59 10.00 -30.21
N LEU A 365 -12.37 10.39 -29.19
CA LEU A 365 -11.96 11.38 -28.18
C LEU A 365 -10.69 10.93 -27.44
N LEU A 366 -10.61 9.67 -27.01
CA LEU A 366 -9.42 9.14 -26.33
C LEU A 366 -8.18 9.11 -27.25
N LYS A 367 -8.36 8.75 -28.52
CA LYS A 367 -7.27 8.79 -29.51
C LYS A 367 -6.80 10.23 -29.74
N GLU A 368 -7.70 11.16 -29.90
CA GLU A 368 -7.40 12.59 -30.07
C GLU A 368 -6.67 13.15 -28.85
N PHE A 369 -7.16 12.90 -27.65
CA PHE A 369 -6.50 13.27 -26.40
C PHE A 369 -5.07 12.76 -26.33
N SER A 370 -4.83 11.51 -26.71
CA SER A 370 -3.50 10.91 -26.68
C SER A 370 -2.54 11.48 -27.75
N GLN A 371 -3.00 12.25 -28.73
CA GLN A 371 -2.10 12.88 -29.73
C GLN A 371 -1.23 13.99 -29.12
N SER A 372 -1.65 14.60 -28.01
CA SER A 372 -0.88 15.61 -27.28
C SER A 372 0.23 15.03 -26.40
N TRP A 373 0.27 13.70 -26.22
CA TRP A 373 1.22 13.06 -25.32
C TRP A 373 2.63 12.98 -25.91
N PRO A 374 3.69 12.82 -25.08
CA PRO A 374 5.03 12.53 -25.54
C PRO A 374 5.03 11.33 -26.50
N LYS A 375 5.92 11.35 -27.50
CA LYS A 375 5.91 10.35 -28.57
C LYS A 375 6.02 8.91 -28.09
N HIS A 376 6.83 8.66 -27.04
CA HIS A 376 7.02 7.35 -26.43
C HIS A 376 5.83 6.89 -25.59
N GLU A 377 4.94 7.82 -25.17
CA GLU A 377 3.74 7.52 -24.40
C GLU A 377 2.48 7.39 -25.27
N LYS A 378 2.56 7.69 -26.56
CA LYS A 378 1.41 7.56 -27.48
C LYS A 378 1.02 6.11 -27.67
N PRO A 379 -0.27 5.74 -27.45
CA PRO A 379 -0.72 4.39 -27.68
C PRO A 379 -0.65 4.00 -29.16
N GLU A 380 0.03 2.90 -29.46
CA GLU A 380 0.05 2.29 -30.80
C GLU A 380 -1.27 1.60 -31.10
N LYS A 381 -1.88 0.98 -30.09
CA LYS A 381 -3.12 0.21 -30.27
C LYS A 381 -4.13 0.51 -29.18
N TRP A 382 -5.35 0.78 -29.62
CA TRP A 382 -6.53 0.81 -28.80
C TRP A 382 -7.39 -0.41 -29.14
N ILE A 383 -7.76 -1.21 -28.14
CA ILE A 383 -8.57 -2.41 -28.30
C ILE A 383 -9.82 -2.26 -27.45
N VAL A 384 -10.98 -2.38 -28.09
CA VAL A 384 -12.26 -2.45 -27.38
C VAL A 384 -12.55 -3.91 -27.08
N LYS A 385 -12.62 -4.24 -25.79
CA LYS A 385 -13.05 -5.56 -25.33
C LYS A 385 -14.58 -5.60 -25.36
N LYS A 386 -15.16 -6.50 -26.14
CA LYS A 386 -16.60 -6.77 -26.08
C LYS A 386 -16.93 -7.43 -24.74
N ASN A 387 -17.97 -6.94 -24.06
CA ASN A 387 -18.53 -7.63 -22.90
C ASN A 387 -19.15 -8.94 -23.41
N THR A 388 -18.38 -10.01 -23.39
CA THR A 388 -18.94 -11.35 -23.45
C THR A 388 -19.44 -11.67 -22.05
N THR A 389 -20.74 -11.61 -21.85
CA THR A 389 -21.40 -12.30 -20.72
C THR A 389 -20.87 -13.75 -20.70
N PRO A 390 -20.39 -14.27 -19.56
CA PRO A 390 -20.03 -15.68 -19.51
C PRO A 390 -21.31 -16.47 -19.82
N GLU A 391 -21.33 -17.16 -20.96
CA GLU A 391 -22.36 -18.17 -21.22
C GLU A 391 -22.42 -19.09 -20.01
N LYS A 392 -23.59 -19.20 -19.41
CA LYS A 392 -23.88 -20.19 -18.37
C LYS A 392 -23.54 -21.55 -18.96
N ILE A 393 -22.40 -22.12 -18.60
CA ILE A 393 -22.08 -23.52 -18.89
C ILE A 393 -23.03 -24.35 -18.03
N ASN A 394 -24.12 -24.79 -18.65
CA ASN A 394 -25.03 -25.75 -18.07
C ASN A 394 -24.32 -27.11 -17.98
N TYR A 395 -23.74 -27.41 -16.84
CA TYR A 395 -23.33 -28.75 -16.51
C TYR A 395 -24.62 -29.63 -16.34
N LYS A 396 -25.02 -30.31 -17.40
CA LYS A 396 -25.93 -31.45 -17.26
C LYS A 396 -25.18 -32.59 -16.58
N PHE A 397 -25.41 -32.78 -15.30
CA PHE A 397 -25.08 -34.06 -14.66
C PHE A 397 -25.91 -35.17 -15.30
N LYS A 398 -25.26 -36.08 -16.06
CA LYS A 398 -25.84 -37.36 -16.38
C LYS A 398 -25.86 -38.19 -15.10
N LYS A 399 -27.06 -38.75 -14.81
CA LYS A 399 -27.30 -39.75 -13.76
C LYS A 399 -26.50 -41.03 -14.00
#